data_6f30c6dad89a07d6f336bbb456771f9c
#
_entry.id   6f30c6dad89a07d6f336bbb456771f9c
#
_cell.length_a   1.000
_cell.length_b   1.000
_cell.length_c   1.000
_cell.angle_alpha   90.00
_cell.angle_beta   90.00
_cell.angle_gamma   90.00
#
_symmetry.space_group_name_H-M   'P 1'
#
loop_
_entity.id
_entity.type
_entity.pdbx_description
1 polymer ?
#
loop_
_entity_poly.entity_id
_entity_poly.type
_entity_poly.pdbx_seq_one_letter_code
_entity_poly.pdbx_strand_id
1 'polypeptide(L)'
;MPVTHFITHQITKAGPQDGAQLSLCDTEPTLDDYASRVMSQLRTIFIGRSGKRYGRFNPETPQIKALTLDWLNDKQSFLSFSQTLAKYFASHLDNSPLEMEGYIAVIAEEIADGDRLYVYHLREKTNVALNSNMELTETRFIDFSNTGFALCINTGVLKGDEEEKYLSYSYGRGEKALQNSFSEFIGFTDTVNVEQETQEFLQIVNEYTKNLSDEEAVETRAKVVDYCMEQDKYGAPVEFKAISLEINEREPEKFEKFITEKREEARAVSADSSDDSVSISAEVRNEFIPDRKSLKNYVRFSGKNKDVTLSFSASSLGGDVKFNGVTNSLEISNLPARLLKQLQQDKDFNDSQD
;
A
#
# COMPACT_ATOMS: atom_id res chain seq x y z
N MET A 1 4.49 20.51 -4.89
CA MET A 1 3.30 20.42 -4.01
C MET A 1 3.76 20.92 -2.66
N PRO A 2 3.22 22.01 -2.18
CA PRO A 2 3.73 22.63 -0.96
C PRO A 2 3.24 21.86 0.28
N VAL A 3 4.18 21.51 1.15
CA VAL A 3 3.90 21.17 2.53
C VAL A 3 3.48 22.45 3.23
N THR A 4 2.32 22.45 3.88
CA THR A 4 1.79 23.60 4.59
C THR A 4 2.11 23.54 6.09
N HIS A 5 2.19 22.31 6.63
CA HIS A 5 2.51 22.05 8.03
C HIS A 5 3.36 20.80 8.18
N PHE A 6 4.33 20.82 9.10
CA PHE A 6 5.15 19.65 9.44
C PHE A 6 5.57 19.74 10.91
N ILE A 7 5.00 18.89 11.77
CA ILE A 7 5.31 18.83 13.20
C ILE A 7 5.62 17.40 13.61
N THR A 8 6.58 17.22 14.51
CA THR A 8 6.93 15.92 15.09
C THR A 8 6.85 15.96 16.61
N HIS A 9 6.30 14.90 17.22
CA HIS A 9 6.27 14.68 18.65
C HIS A 9 6.94 13.36 18.96
N GLN A 10 7.77 13.29 20.00
CA GLN A 10 8.38 12.04 20.42
C GLN A 10 7.47 11.31 21.41
N ILE A 11 7.25 10.03 21.19
CA ILE A 11 6.52 9.14 22.10
C ILE A 11 7.40 7.92 22.34
N THR A 12 7.64 7.61 23.62
CA THR A 12 8.38 6.42 24.04
C THR A 12 7.64 5.70 25.15
N LYS A 13 7.55 4.39 25.07
CA LYS A 13 7.04 3.49 26.12
C LYS A 13 7.92 2.25 26.14
N ALA A 14 8.78 2.14 27.15
CA ALA A 14 9.86 1.15 27.18
C ALA A 14 9.41 -0.25 27.55
N GLY A 15 8.31 -0.37 28.30
CA GLY A 15 7.79 -1.67 28.75
C GLY A 15 6.27 -1.68 28.93
N PRO A 16 5.66 -2.87 29.03
CA PRO A 16 4.21 -3.03 29.11
C PRO A 16 3.56 -2.33 30.31
N GLN A 17 4.29 -2.17 31.41
CA GLN A 17 3.82 -1.53 32.65
C GLN A 17 4.28 -0.08 32.79
N ASP A 18 5.10 0.40 31.85
CA ASP A 18 5.60 1.78 31.89
C ASP A 18 4.55 2.75 31.33
N GLY A 19 4.56 3.98 31.83
CA GLY A 19 3.79 5.06 31.25
C GLY A 19 4.44 5.56 29.94
N ALA A 20 3.64 5.95 28.98
CA ALA A 20 4.13 6.59 27.79
C ALA A 20 4.73 7.97 28.12
N GLN A 21 5.98 8.17 27.74
CA GLN A 21 6.66 9.47 27.83
C GLN A 21 6.44 10.23 26.54
N LEU A 22 6.00 11.47 26.67
CA LEU A 22 5.67 12.34 25.55
C LEU A 22 6.50 13.61 25.60
N SER A 23 7.27 13.88 24.54
CA SER A 23 7.95 15.17 24.32
C SER A 23 7.27 15.86 23.15
N LEU A 24 6.57 16.94 23.45
CA LEU A 24 5.84 17.73 22.46
C LEU A 24 6.73 18.79 21.83
N CYS A 25 6.52 19.02 20.55
CA CYS A 25 7.02 20.23 19.90
C CYS A 25 6.20 21.43 20.39
N ASP A 26 6.86 22.45 20.89
CA ASP A 26 6.20 23.63 21.50
C ASP A 26 5.85 24.71 20.47
N THR A 27 6.52 24.69 19.32
CA THR A 27 6.31 25.68 18.25
C THR A 27 6.31 24.98 16.91
N GLU A 28 5.50 25.43 15.97
CA GLU A 28 5.52 24.92 14.61
C GLU A 28 6.83 25.33 13.93
N PRO A 29 7.64 24.37 13.43
CA PRO A 29 8.88 24.70 12.74
C PRO A 29 8.63 25.49 11.47
N THR A 30 9.54 26.41 11.13
CA THR A 30 9.53 27.04 9.81
C THR A 30 9.81 25.99 8.74
N LEU A 31 8.96 25.90 7.74
CA LEU A 31 9.11 24.98 6.65
C LEU A 31 10.25 25.42 5.73
N ASP A 32 11.12 24.50 5.44
CA ASP A 32 12.25 24.67 4.53
C ASP A 32 12.27 23.57 3.46
N ASP A 33 13.30 23.59 2.63
CA ASP A 33 13.49 22.55 1.60
C ASP A 33 13.67 21.14 2.17
N TYR A 34 14.09 21.02 3.45
CA TYR A 34 14.20 19.71 4.12
C TYR A 34 12.83 19.10 4.37
N ALA A 35 11.88 19.87 4.88
CA ALA A 35 10.51 19.42 5.12
C ALA A 35 9.89 18.87 3.81
N SER A 36 10.05 19.61 2.73
CA SER A 36 9.55 19.21 1.40
C SER A 36 10.22 17.92 0.89
N ARG A 37 11.53 17.76 1.07
CA ARG A 37 12.27 16.54 0.68
C ARG A 37 11.87 15.35 1.53
N VAL A 38 11.77 15.51 2.84
CA VAL A 38 11.33 14.46 3.77
C VAL A 38 9.92 14.02 3.41
N MET A 39 8.99 14.95 3.18
CA MET A 39 7.63 14.63 2.78
C MET A 39 7.58 13.87 1.44
N SER A 40 8.35 14.31 0.45
CA SER A 40 8.42 13.60 -0.84
C SER A 40 8.89 12.15 -0.68
N GLN A 41 9.87 11.91 0.20
CA GLN A 41 10.36 10.57 0.49
C GLN A 41 9.32 9.73 1.24
N LEU A 42 8.67 10.29 2.27
CA LEU A 42 7.60 9.62 3.03
C LEU A 42 6.41 9.27 2.14
N ARG A 43 6.02 10.17 1.24
CA ARG A 43 4.96 9.92 0.26
C ARG A 43 5.34 8.78 -0.68
N THR A 44 6.56 8.76 -1.21
CA THR A 44 7.05 7.66 -2.05
C THR A 44 7.01 6.33 -1.32
N ILE A 45 7.38 6.30 -0.04
CA ILE A 45 7.30 5.10 0.80
C ILE A 45 5.83 4.70 1.00
N PHE A 46 4.96 5.65 1.34
CA PHE A 46 3.53 5.38 1.54
C PHE A 46 2.87 4.81 0.28
N ILE A 47 3.08 5.44 -0.86
CA ILE A 47 2.55 4.99 -2.16
C ILE A 47 3.10 3.61 -2.53
N GLY A 48 4.38 3.37 -2.31
CA GLY A 48 5.05 2.10 -2.65
C GLY A 48 4.73 0.91 -1.76
N ARG A 49 4.00 1.09 -0.63
CA ARG A 49 3.61 -0.01 0.24
C ARG A 49 2.46 -0.81 -0.35
N SER A 50 2.59 -2.13 -0.30
CA SER A 50 1.50 -3.06 -0.58
C SER A 50 0.59 -3.23 0.65
N GLY A 51 -0.66 -3.61 0.44
CA GLY A 51 -1.60 -3.90 1.52
C GLY A 51 -2.09 -2.65 2.27
N LYS A 52 -2.18 -1.52 1.57
CA LYS A 52 -2.89 -0.35 2.10
C LYS A 52 -4.36 -0.69 2.33
N ARG A 53 -4.91 -0.18 3.42
CA ARG A 53 -6.32 -0.29 3.77
C ARG A 53 -6.98 1.05 3.51
N TYR A 54 -8.21 1.02 3.04
CA TYR A 54 -8.97 2.21 2.72
C TYR A 54 -10.29 2.19 3.47
N GLY A 55 -10.68 3.34 4.00
CA GLY A 55 -11.82 3.38 4.88
C GLY A 55 -12.25 4.79 5.24
N ARG A 56 -12.99 4.85 6.32
CA ARG A 56 -13.50 6.08 6.93
C ARG A 56 -13.38 6.00 8.46
N PHE A 57 -13.58 7.12 9.13
CA PHE A 57 -13.68 7.12 10.59
C PHE A 57 -14.94 6.37 11.05
N ASN A 58 -14.79 5.59 12.12
CA ASN A 58 -15.91 4.93 12.78
C ASN A 58 -16.84 5.98 13.40
N PRO A 59 -18.13 6.00 13.05
CA PRO A 59 -19.08 6.91 13.67
C PRO A 59 -19.22 6.77 15.19
N GLU A 60 -18.96 5.56 15.72
CA GLU A 60 -19.06 5.27 17.15
C GLU A 60 -17.86 5.82 17.95
N THR A 61 -16.74 6.15 17.28
CA THR A 61 -15.53 6.73 17.89
C THR A 61 -15.16 8.06 17.24
N PRO A 62 -15.98 9.11 17.37
CA PRO A 62 -15.87 10.33 16.57
C PRO A 62 -14.71 11.26 17.00
N GLN A 63 -13.95 10.94 18.04
CA GLN A 63 -13.00 11.86 18.67
C GLN A 63 -11.93 12.38 17.71
N ILE A 64 -11.28 11.51 16.95
CA ILE A 64 -10.21 11.90 16.02
C ILE A 64 -10.78 12.60 14.77
N LYS A 65 -11.96 12.16 14.29
CA LYS A 65 -12.69 12.88 13.24
C LYS A 65 -13.02 14.30 13.68
N ALA A 66 -13.61 14.46 14.88
CA ALA A 66 -13.97 15.78 15.42
C ALA A 66 -12.73 16.67 15.60
N LEU A 67 -11.64 16.14 16.17
CA LEU A 67 -10.39 16.85 16.33
C LEU A 67 -9.83 17.33 14.97
N THR A 68 -9.87 16.49 13.95
CA THR A 68 -9.43 16.83 12.60
C THR A 68 -10.31 17.92 11.99
N LEU A 69 -11.63 17.81 12.10
CA LEU A 69 -12.58 18.80 11.60
C LEU A 69 -12.48 20.14 12.31
N ASP A 70 -12.18 20.15 13.62
CA ASP A 70 -11.98 21.40 14.37
C ASP A 70 -10.73 22.16 13.90
N TRP A 71 -9.66 21.45 13.53
CA TRP A 71 -8.53 22.08 12.86
C TRP A 71 -8.91 22.59 11.47
N LEU A 72 -9.55 21.74 10.63
CA LEU A 72 -9.93 22.10 9.26
C LEU A 72 -10.94 23.26 9.17
N ASN A 73 -11.67 23.54 10.25
CA ASN A 73 -12.62 24.65 10.38
C ASN A 73 -12.05 25.83 11.19
N ASP A 74 -10.73 25.94 11.32
CA ASP A 74 -10.00 27.02 12.01
C ASP A 74 -10.40 27.23 13.49
N LYS A 75 -10.98 26.21 14.15
CA LYS A 75 -11.31 26.27 15.57
C LYS A 75 -10.09 26.05 16.47
N GLN A 76 -9.04 25.47 15.94
CA GLN A 76 -7.74 25.28 16.60
C GLN A 76 -6.59 25.37 15.60
N SER A 77 -5.40 25.74 16.09
CA SER A 77 -4.18 25.76 15.29
C SER A 77 -3.70 24.34 14.98
N PHE A 78 -2.89 24.19 13.93
CA PHE A 78 -2.28 22.91 13.58
C PHE A 78 -1.38 22.38 14.72
N LEU A 79 -0.65 23.26 15.40
CA LEU A 79 0.14 22.90 16.58
C LEU A 79 -0.73 22.30 17.69
N SER A 80 -1.85 22.96 18.03
CA SER A 80 -2.78 22.46 19.06
C SER A 80 -3.40 21.12 18.65
N PHE A 81 -3.79 20.98 17.40
CA PHE A 81 -4.31 19.75 16.82
C PHE A 81 -3.31 18.60 16.96
N SER A 82 -2.07 18.79 16.49
CA SER A 82 -1.03 17.76 16.50
C SER A 82 -0.61 17.35 17.93
N GLN A 83 -0.50 18.31 18.85
CA GLN A 83 -0.23 18.06 20.27
C GLN A 83 -1.37 17.27 20.93
N THR A 84 -2.62 17.60 20.62
CA THR A 84 -3.79 16.88 21.19
C THR A 84 -3.85 15.46 20.66
N LEU A 85 -3.61 15.25 19.37
CA LEU A 85 -3.51 13.91 18.76
C LEU A 85 -2.44 13.06 19.45
N ALA A 86 -1.23 13.62 19.64
CA ALA A 86 -0.14 12.93 20.30
C ALA A 86 -0.45 12.59 21.77
N LYS A 87 -1.08 13.50 22.53
CA LYS A 87 -1.53 13.27 23.91
C LYS A 87 -2.57 12.15 23.99
N TYR A 88 -3.55 12.15 23.09
CA TYR A 88 -4.58 11.11 23.07
C TYR A 88 -3.97 9.75 22.74
N PHE A 89 -3.03 9.70 21.80
CA PHE A 89 -2.36 8.45 21.46
C PHE A 89 -1.46 7.95 22.60
N ALA A 90 -0.73 8.82 23.27
CA ALA A 90 0.05 8.44 24.46
C ALA A 90 -0.85 7.86 25.56
N SER A 91 -2.00 8.49 25.84
CA SER A 91 -2.98 7.96 26.79
C SER A 91 -3.59 6.64 26.35
N HIS A 92 -3.77 6.42 25.07
CA HIS A 92 -4.22 5.14 24.53
C HIS A 92 -3.16 4.05 24.75
N LEU A 93 -1.88 4.37 24.53
CA LEU A 93 -0.77 3.46 24.79
C LEU A 93 -0.64 3.10 26.29
N ASP A 94 -0.90 4.05 27.21
CA ASP A 94 -0.87 3.81 28.65
C ASP A 94 -1.83 2.69 29.08
N ASN A 95 -2.96 2.57 28.39
CA ASN A 95 -3.96 1.54 28.62
C ASN A 95 -3.70 0.21 27.86
N SER A 96 -2.53 0.08 27.23
CA SER A 96 -2.15 -1.10 26.45
C SER A 96 -0.82 -1.68 26.94
N PRO A 97 -0.54 -2.98 26.74
CA PRO A 97 0.75 -3.58 27.05
C PRO A 97 1.82 -3.30 25.96
N LEU A 98 1.54 -2.40 25.03
CA LEU A 98 2.40 -2.18 23.87
C LEU A 98 3.57 -1.26 24.21
N GLU A 99 4.70 -1.54 23.61
CA GLU A 99 5.90 -0.72 23.63
C GLU A 99 5.93 0.16 22.37
N MET A 100 6.52 1.32 22.47
CA MET A 100 6.72 2.24 21.35
C MET A 100 7.98 3.03 21.51
N GLU A 101 8.75 3.18 20.44
CA GLU A 101 9.87 4.10 20.34
C GLU A 101 9.80 4.85 19.02
N GLY A 102 9.93 6.17 19.08
CA GLY A 102 10.02 7.01 17.87
C GLY A 102 9.21 8.29 17.93
N TYR A 103 8.81 8.75 16.76
CA TYR A 103 8.14 10.04 16.57
C TYR A 103 6.83 9.85 15.84
N ILE A 104 5.83 10.62 16.22
CA ILE A 104 4.63 10.85 15.43
C ILE A 104 4.86 12.14 14.64
N ALA A 105 4.97 12.02 13.34
CA ALA A 105 5.01 13.18 12.43
C ALA A 105 3.61 13.43 11.87
N VAL A 106 3.13 14.65 12.07
CA VAL A 106 1.83 15.14 11.55
C VAL A 106 2.14 16.18 10.48
N ILE A 107 1.67 15.94 9.27
CA ILE A 107 2.07 16.71 8.08
C ILE A 107 0.83 17.04 7.25
N ALA A 108 0.64 18.31 6.91
CA ALA A 108 -0.39 18.72 5.98
C ALA A 108 0.23 19.20 4.67
N GLU A 109 -0.47 18.93 3.56
CA GLU A 109 0.01 19.17 2.22
C GLU A 109 -1.15 19.58 1.30
N GLU A 110 -0.94 20.63 0.52
CA GLU A 110 -1.85 21.03 -0.55
C GLU A 110 -1.45 20.36 -1.86
N ILE A 111 -2.38 19.65 -2.48
CA ILE A 111 -2.18 19.02 -3.78
C ILE A 111 -3.34 19.32 -4.72
N ALA A 112 -3.09 19.19 -6.03
CA ALA A 112 -4.08 19.50 -7.05
C ALA A 112 -5.40 18.68 -6.90
N ASP A 113 -5.28 17.44 -6.40
CA ASP A 113 -6.40 16.51 -6.24
C ASP A 113 -7.05 16.60 -4.83
N GLY A 114 -6.83 17.70 -4.12
CA GLY A 114 -7.33 17.95 -2.77
C GLY A 114 -6.30 17.74 -1.67
N ASP A 115 -6.47 18.51 -0.60
CA ASP A 115 -5.52 18.55 0.51
C ASP A 115 -5.42 17.23 1.25
N ARG A 116 -4.24 16.94 1.79
CA ARG A 116 -3.92 15.72 2.51
C ARG A 116 -3.35 16.03 3.90
N LEU A 117 -3.81 15.28 4.89
CA LEU A 117 -3.20 15.20 6.21
C LEU A 117 -2.60 13.81 6.39
N TYR A 118 -1.33 13.77 6.78
CA TYR A 118 -0.62 12.52 7.04
C TYR A 118 -0.23 12.40 8.51
N VAL A 119 -0.25 11.18 9.03
CA VAL A 119 0.33 10.83 10.33
C VAL A 119 1.27 9.65 10.12
N TYR A 120 2.55 9.83 10.41
CA TYR A 120 3.58 8.81 10.28
C TYR A 120 4.18 8.44 11.63
N HIS A 121 4.41 7.15 11.85
CA HIS A 121 5.33 6.68 12.88
C HIS A 121 6.73 6.58 12.28
N LEU A 122 7.63 7.46 12.74
CA LEU A 122 9.02 7.52 12.33
C LEU A 122 9.91 6.93 13.43
N ARG A 123 10.92 6.15 13.02
CA ARG A 123 11.91 5.56 13.90
C ARG A 123 13.28 6.15 13.63
N GLU A 124 14.11 6.15 14.65
CA GLU A 124 15.52 6.51 14.52
C GLU A 124 16.39 5.29 14.28
N LYS A 125 17.50 5.54 13.63
CA LYS A 125 18.62 4.61 13.50
C LYS A 125 19.90 5.32 13.85
N THR A 126 20.71 4.67 14.67
CA THR A 126 22.06 5.12 14.98
C THR A 126 23.03 4.66 13.90
N ASN A 127 23.94 5.53 13.51
CA ASN A 127 25.02 5.22 12.60
C ASN A 127 26.31 5.95 13.01
N VAL A 128 27.41 5.61 12.39
CA VAL A 128 28.70 6.25 12.60
C VAL A 128 28.91 7.29 11.50
N ALA A 129 29.28 8.50 11.88
CA ALA A 129 29.68 9.57 10.98
C ALA A 129 31.09 10.05 11.31
N LEU A 130 31.71 10.78 10.41
CA LEU A 130 32.93 11.56 10.69
C LEU A 130 32.53 12.99 11.04
N ASN A 131 33.05 13.48 12.15
CA ASN A 131 32.91 14.90 12.51
C ASN A 131 33.87 15.79 11.70
N SER A 132 33.84 17.08 11.94
CA SER A 132 34.73 18.06 11.24
C SER A 132 36.24 17.80 11.47
N ASN A 133 36.59 17.05 12.51
CA ASN A 133 37.98 16.70 12.85
C ASN A 133 38.38 15.31 12.30
N MET A 134 37.52 14.69 11.46
CA MET A 134 37.68 13.32 10.92
C MET A 134 37.69 12.21 11.99
N GLU A 135 37.12 12.48 13.17
CA GLU A 135 36.94 11.50 14.23
C GLU A 135 35.57 10.81 14.07
N LEU A 136 35.53 9.52 14.44
CA LEU A 136 34.29 8.76 14.45
C LEU A 136 33.38 9.27 15.55
N THR A 137 32.14 9.56 15.19
CA THR A 137 31.09 9.98 16.09
C THR A 137 29.79 9.25 15.78
N GLU A 138 28.98 9.07 16.82
CA GLU A 138 27.63 8.56 16.66
C GLU A 138 26.69 9.65 16.15
N THR A 139 25.85 9.31 15.20
CA THR A 139 24.78 10.17 14.72
C THR A 139 23.47 9.42 14.66
N ARG A 140 22.37 10.11 14.90
CA ARG A 140 21.02 9.57 14.78
C ARG A 140 20.31 10.22 13.60
N PHE A 141 19.53 9.46 12.90
CA PHE A 141 18.74 9.92 11.77
C PHE A 141 17.45 9.12 11.63
N ILE A 142 16.47 9.67 10.93
CA ILE A 142 15.21 8.99 10.65
C ILE A 142 15.47 7.80 9.72
N ASP A 143 15.08 6.60 10.15
CA ASP A 143 15.19 5.39 9.34
C ASP A 143 14.01 5.25 8.37
N PHE A 144 14.14 5.82 7.19
CA PHE A 144 13.15 5.70 6.13
C PHE A 144 12.93 4.27 5.64
N SER A 145 13.89 3.36 5.87
CA SER A 145 13.75 1.94 5.50
C SER A 145 12.88 1.15 6.48
N ASN A 146 12.67 1.70 7.68
CA ASN A 146 11.95 1.06 8.80
C ASN A 146 10.87 1.98 9.41
N THR A 147 10.18 2.75 8.61
CA THR A 147 9.03 3.53 9.08
C THR A 147 7.91 2.61 9.55
N GLY A 148 7.24 2.98 10.64
CA GLY A 148 6.10 2.26 11.20
C GLY A 148 4.81 2.44 10.39
N PHE A 149 3.67 2.59 11.05
CA PHE A 149 2.39 2.86 10.39
C PHE A 149 2.38 4.24 9.70
N ALA A 150 1.47 4.38 8.76
CA ALA A 150 1.17 5.66 8.13
C ALA A 150 -0.33 5.78 7.82
N LEU A 151 -0.91 6.92 8.18
CA LEU A 151 -2.28 7.32 7.87
C LEU A 151 -2.23 8.49 6.89
N CYS A 152 -3.10 8.46 5.89
CA CYS A 152 -3.39 9.62 5.04
C CYS A 152 -4.90 9.90 5.08
N ILE A 153 -5.25 11.15 5.29
CA ILE A 153 -6.62 11.66 5.28
C ILE A 153 -6.77 12.60 4.09
N ASN A 154 -7.70 12.32 3.20
CA ASN A 154 -8.13 13.28 2.19
C ASN A 154 -9.05 14.29 2.86
N THR A 155 -8.54 15.47 3.17
CA THR A 155 -9.28 16.47 3.94
C THR A 155 -10.33 17.20 3.11
N GLY A 156 -10.15 17.26 1.79
CA GLY A 156 -11.15 17.78 0.87
C GLY A 156 -12.42 16.92 0.86
N VAL A 157 -12.23 15.60 0.72
CA VAL A 157 -13.33 14.64 0.77
C VAL A 157 -13.97 14.59 2.16
N LEU A 158 -13.19 14.59 3.23
CA LEU A 158 -13.71 14.62 4.61
C LEU A 158 -14.63 15.81 4.90
N LYS A 159 -14.41 16.96 4.24
CA LYS A 159 -15.27 18.15 4.37
C LYS A 159 -16.56 18.05 3.55
N GLY A 160 -16.58 17.29 2.46
CA GLY A 160 -17.62 17.32 1.44
C GLY A 160 -18.66 16.22 1.56
N ASP A 161 -18.25 14.97 1.59
CA ASP A 161 -19.14 13.81 1.56
C ASP A 161 -18.73 12.74 2.57
N GLU A 162 -19.68 12.35 3.44
CA GLU A 162 -19.42 11.35 4.50
C GLU A 162 -19.42 9.90 3.95
N GLU A 163 -19.93 9.66 2.75
CA GLU A 163 -20.02 8.32 2.17
C GLU A 163 -18.76 7.89 1.43
N GLU A 164 -17.91 8.84 0.99
CA GLU A 164 -16.67 8.53 0.31
C GLU A 164 -15.56 8.05 1.25
N LYS A 165 -14.62 7.29 0.70
CA LYS A 165 -13.41 6.84 1.38
C LYS A 165 -12.41 7.99 1.41
N TYR A 166 -12.12 8.48 2.57
CA TYR A 166 -11.17 9.57 2.76
C TYR A 166 -9.97 9.20 3.62
N LEU A 167 -9.94 7.98 4.19
CA LEU A 167 -8.81 7.45 4.93
C LEU A 167 -8.08 6.40 4.11
N SER A 168 -6.76 6.47 4.11
CA SER A 168 -5.91 5.36 3.71
C SER A 168 -4.87 5.08 4.80
N TYR A 169 -4.75 3.82 5.17
CA TYR A 169 -3.86 3.34 6.22
C TYR A 169 -2.88 2.32 5.69
N SER A 170 -1.63 2.45 6.07
CA SER A 170 -0.56 1.57 5.62
C SER A 170 0.22 1.06 6.81
N TYR A 171 0.35 -0.27 6.89
CA TYR A 171 1.26 -0.92 7.81
C TYR A 171 2.70 -0.78 7.32
N GLY A 172 3.60 -0.41 8.25
CA GLY A 172 5.02 -0.39 7.99
C GLY A 172 5.71 -1.71 8.35
N ARG A 173 7.01 -1.65 8.50
CA ARG A 173 7.79 -2.73 9.09
C ARG A 173 7.67 -2.70 10.61
N GLY A 174 7.62 -3.89 11.24
CA GLY A 174 7.61 -4.04 12.70
C GLY A 174 6.26 -4.46 13.28
N GLU A 175 6.02 -4.14 14.51
CA GLU A 175 5.00 -4.70 15.39
C GLU A 175 3.56 -4.46 14.92
N LYS A 176 2.94 -5.50 14.39
CA LYS A 176 1.54 -5.44 13.97
C LYS A 176 0.60 -5.01 15.10
N ALA A 177 0.90 -5.39 16.36
CA ALA A 177 0.09 -5.02 17.50
C ALA A 177 0.00 -3.51 17.70
N LEU A 178 1.14 -2.80 17.65
CA LEU A 178 1.16 -1.34 17.73
C LEU A 178 0.43 -0.68 16.56
N GLN A 179 0.59 -1.24 15.36
CA GLN A 179 -0.07 -0.72 14.17
C GLN A 179 -1.58 -0.93 14.21
N ASN A 180 -2.05 -2.07 14.70
CA ASN A 180 -3.47 -2.31 14.94
C ASN A 180 -4.03 -1.38 16.02
N SER A 181 -3.31 -1.21 17.12
CA SER A 181 -3.67 -0.30 18.20
C SER A 181 -3.82 1.15 17.72
N PHE A 182 -2.93 1.63 16.85
CA PHE A 182 -3.08 2.95 16.24
C PHE A 182 -4.31 3.02 15.32
N SER A 183 -4.55 1.97 14.52
CA SER A 183 -5.74 1.90 13.67
C SER A 183 -7.05 1.95 14.48
N GLU A 184 -7.09 1.25 15.62
CA GLU A 184 -8.21 1.28 16.56
C GLU A 184 -8.34 2.67 17.21
N PHE A 185 -7.24 3.24 17.66
CA PHE A 185 -7.19 4.57 18.26
C PHE A 185 -7.78 5.66 17.37
N ILE A 186 -7.43 5.67 16.08
CA ILE A 186 -8.00 6.64 15.14
C ILE A 186 -9.44 6.32 14.74
N GLY A 187 -9.97 5.17 15.13
CA GLY A 187 -11.30 4.72 14.72
C GLY A 187 -11.37 4.38 13.24
N PHE A 188 -10.34 3.73 12.70
CA PHE A 188 -10.33 3.32 11.31
C PHE A 188 -11.30 2.16 11.06
N THR A 189 -12.25 2.37 10.16
CA THR A 189 -13.16 1.31 9.70
C THR A 189 -12.83 0.95 8.26
N ASP A 190 -12.46 -0.30 8.02
CA ASP A 190 -12.26 -0.81 6.67
C ASP A 190 -13.57 -0.76 5.90
N THR A 191 -13.51 -0.23 4.71
CA THR A 191 -14.59 -0.32 3.75
C THR A 191 -14.24 -1.26 2.59
N VAL A 192 -12.97 -1.69 2.48
CA VAL A 192 -12.47 -2.45 1.34
C VAL A 192 -11.29 -3.34 1.71
N ASN A 193 -11.37 -4.61 1.33
CA ASN A 193 -10.21 -5.49 1.26
C ASN A 193 -9.56 -5.37 -0.13
N VAL A 194 -8.57 -4.50 -0.28
CA VAL A 194 -7.92 -4.21 -1.58
C VAL A 194 -7.22 -5.43 -2.19
N GLU A 195 -6.67 -6.34 -1.35
CA GLU A 195 -6.05 -7.58 -1.83
C GLU A 195 -7.10 -8.49 -2.45
N GLN A 196 -8.22 -8.68 -1.76
CA GLN A 196 -9.34 -9.49 -2.24
C GLN A 196 -9.99 -8.89 -3.49
N GLU A 197 -10.33 -7.59 -3.47
CA GLU A 197 -10.91 -6.91 -4.64
C GLU A 197 -10.01 -7.02 -5.88
N THR A 198 -8.68 -6.87 -5.70
CA THR A 198 -7.73 -7.02 -6.79
C THR A 198 -7.69 -8.46 -7.31
N GLN A 199 -7.70 -9.45 -6.44
CA GLN A 199 -7.72 -10.85 -6.84
C GLN A 199 -9.01 -11.22 -7.61
N GLU A 200 -10.16 -10.77 -7.12
CA GLU A 200 -11.45 -10.94 -7.79
C GLU A 200 -11.46 -10.28 -9.17
N PHE A 201 -10.96 -9.04 -9.26
CA PHE A 201 -10.82 -8.35 -10.55
C PHE A 201 -9.90 -9.11 -11.51
N LEU A 202 -8.75 -9.60 -11.07
CA LEU A 202 -7.82 -10.36 -11.90
C LEU A 202 -8.41 -11.72 -12.34
N GLN A 203 -9.28 -12.34 -11.55
CA GLN A 203 -10.05 -13.52 -11.97
C GLN A 203 -11.01 -13.16 -13.10
N ILE A 204 -11.72 -12.05 -13.02
CA ILE A 204 -12.60 -11.55 -14.08
C ILE A 204 -11.80 -11.28 -15.37
N VAL A 205 -10.60 -10.67 -15.25
CA VAL A 205 -9.69 -10.50 -16.40
C VAL A 205 -9.30 -11.83 -17.02
N ASN A 206 -8.99 -12.84 -16.22
CA ASN A 206 -8.69 -14.18 -16.72
C ASN A 206 -9.88 -14.80 -17.47
N GLU A 207 -11.09 -14.65 -16.95
CA GLU A 207 -12.29 -15.15 -17.62
C GLU A 207 -12.56 -14.44 -18.94
N TYR A 208 -12.43 -13.11 -18.95
CA TYR A 208 -12.60 -12.31 -20.16
C TYR A 208 -11.61 -12.73 -21.25
N THR A 209 -10.34 -12.92 -20.89
CA THR A 209 -9.27 -13.24 -21.83
C THR A 209 -9.32 -14.68 -22.36
N LYS A 210 -10.10 -15.60 -21.76
CA LYS A 210 -10.32 -16.96 -22.30
C LYS A 210 -11.03 -16.97 -23.65
N ASN A 211 -11.78 -15.92 -23.95
CA ASN A 211 -12.55 -15.80 -25.19
C ASN A 211 -11.80 -15.04 -26.30
N LEU A 212 -10.55 -14.65 -26.05
CA LEU A 212 -9.66 -13.97 -26.98
C LEU A 212 -8.66 -14.95 -27.58
N SER A 213 -8.01 -14.55 -28.67
CA SER A 213 -6.83 -15.29 -29.16
C SER A 213 -5.69 -15.22 -28.14
N ASP A 214 -4.72 -16.16 -28.22
CA ASP A 214 -3.60 -16.19 -27.26
C ASP A 214 -2.79 -14.88 -27.26
N GLU A 215 -2.59 -14.27 -28.42
CA GLU A 215 -1.87 -12.99 -28.55
C GLU A 215 -2.66 -11.84 -27.92
N GLU A 216 -3.95 -11.72 -28.22
CA GLU A 216 -4.83 -10.69 -27.66
C GLU A 216 -4.98 -10.86 -26.12
N ALA A 217 -5.04 -12.09 -25.65
CA ALA A 217 -5.12 -12.39 -24.22
C ALA A 217 -3.88 -11.93 -23.46
N VAL A 218 -2.69 -12.15 -24.01
CA VAL A 218 -1.42 -11.70 -23.42
C VAL A 218 -1.35 -10.17 -23.42
N GLU A 219 -1.67 -9.52 -24.54
CA GLU A 219 -1.67 -8.06 -24.65
C GLU A 219 -2.67 -7.42 -23.68
N THR A 220 -3.89 -7.94 -23.60
CA THR A 220 -4.93 -7.45 -22.70
C THR A 220 -4.50 -7.52 -21.25
N ARG A 221 -3.94 -8.67 -20.82
CA ARG A 221 -3.44 -8.83 -19.44
C ARG A 221 -2.29 -7.86 -19.12
N ALA A 222 -1.39 -7.63 -20.07
CA ALA A 222 -0.29 -6.67 -19.90
C ALA A 222 -0.84 -5.26 -19.72
N LYS A 223 -1.74 -4.79 -20.58
CA LYS A 223 -2.38 -3.47 -20.49
C LYS A 223 -3.10 -3.28 -19.15
N VAL A 224 -3.86 -4.30 -18.71
CA VAL A 224 -4.55 -4.27 -17.42
C VAL A 224 -3.58 -4.06 -16.28
N VAL A 225 -2.49 -4.83 -16.24
CA VAL A 225 -1.53 -4.73 -15.15
C VAL A 225 -0.77 -3.42 -15.18
N ASP A 226 -0.33 -2.98 -16.35
CA ASP A 226 0.41 -1.72 -16.50
C ASP A 226 -0.46 -0.54 -16.05
N TYR A 227 -1.72 -0.48 -16.46
CA TYR A 227 -2.67 0.53 -16.02
C TYR A 227 -2.91 0.47 -14.50
N CYS A 228 -3.18 -0.69 -13.93
CA CYS A 228 -3.37 -0.85 -12.49
C CYS A 228 -2.11 -0.47 -11.69
N MET A 229 -0.91 -0.79 -12.19
CA MET A 229 0.35 -0.41 -11.55
C MET A 229 0.61 1.10 -11.62
N GLU A 230 0.16 1.75 -12.68
CA GLU A 230 0.21 3.19 -12.82
C GLU A 230 -0.73 3.87 -11.82
N GLN A 231 -1.98 3.41 -11.71
CA GLN A 231 -2.93 3.92 -10.72
C GLN A 231 -2.41 3.73 -9.29
N ASP A 232 -1.85 2.54 -8.95
CA ASP A 232 -1.22 2.30 -7.64
C ASP A 232 -0.09 3.30 -7.34
N LYS A 233 0.71 3.64 -8.34
CA LYS A 233 1.80 4.62 -8.20
C LYS A 233 1.30 6.01 -7.80
N TYR A 234 0.13 6.40 -8.29
CA TYR A 234 -0.51 7.68 -7.95
C TYR A 234 -1.43 7.58 -6.72
N GLY A 235 -1.66 6.39 -6.18
CA GLY A 235 -2.63 6.14 -5.11
C GLY A 235 -4.07 6.35 -5.54
N ALA A 236 -4.33 6.23 -6.84
CA ALA A 236 -5.63 6.44 -7.46
C ALA A 236 -6.39 5.10 -7.63
N PRO A 237 -7.73 5.13 -7.63
CA PRO A 237 -8.54 3.95 -7.96
C PRO A 237 -8.44 3.62 -9.45
N VAL A 238 -8.76 2.37 -9.79
CA VAL A 238 -8.93 1.88 -11.15
C VAL A 238 -10.42 1.94 -11.48
N GLU A 239 -10.82 2.91 -12.28
CA GLU A 239 -12.19 3.02 -12.80
C GLU A 239 -12.41 1.99 -13.91
N PHE A 240 -13.50 1.22 -13.85
CA PHE A 240 -13.77 0.17 -14.86
C PHE A 240 -13.97 0.74 -16.26
N LYS A 241 -14.54 1.91 -16.37
CA LYS A 241 -14.69 2.60 -17.66
C LYS A 241 -13.34 3.00 -18.24
N ALA A 242 -12.44 3.54 -17.44
CA ALA A 242 -11.13 3.99 -17.89
C ALA A 242 -10.24 2.81 -18.32
N ILE A 243 -10.19 1.74 -17.52
CA ILE A 243 -9.43 0.54 -17.90
C ILE A 243 -10.03 -0.18 -19.11
N SER A 244 -11.35 -0.12 -19.29
CA SER A 244 -12.01 -0.69 -20.46
C SER A 244 -11.63 0.04 -21.75
N LEU A 245 -11.50 1.36 -21.68
CA LEU A 245 -11.01 2.17 -22.81
C LEU A 245 -9.54 1.85 -23.13
N GLU A 246 -8.69 1.66 -22.14
CA GLU A 246 -7.29 1.29 -22.30
C GLU A 246 -7.10 -0.08 -22.97
N ILE A 247 -7.97 -1.04 -22.64
CA ILE A 247 -7.95 -2.39 -23.23
C ILE A 247 -8.40 -2.36 -24.68
N ASN A 248 -9.50 -1.69 -24.98
CA ASN A 248 -10.09 -1.66 -26.30
C ASN A 248 -10.78 -0.32 -26.62
N GLU A 249 -10.07 0.56 -27.32
CA GLU A 249 -10.60 1.86 -27.74
C GLU A 249 -11.81 1.78 -28.67
N ARG A 250 -11.99 0.67 -29.41
CA ARG A 250 -13.07 0.52 -30.36
C ARG A 250 -14.38 0.06 -29.73
N GLU A 251 -14.31 -0.75 -28.67
CA GLU A 251 -15.44 -1.30 -27.95
C GLU A 251 -15.22 -1.17 -26.42
N PRO A 252 -15.08 0.05 -25.88
CA PRO A 252 -14.73 0.26 -24.49
C PRO A 252 -15.78 -0.28 -23.51
N GLU A 253 -17.06 -0.28 -23.89
CA GLU A 253 -18.13 -0.79 -23.03
C GLU A 253 -18.14 -2.30 -22.83
N LYS A 254 -17.42 -3.07 -23.67
CA LYS A 254 -17.49 -4.53 -23.66
C LYS A 254 -16.90 -5.14 -22.38
N PHE A 255 -15.74 -4.65 -21.97
CA PHE A 255 -15.09 -5.13 -20.76
C PHE A 255 -15.76 -4.57 -19.50
N GLU A 256 -16.20 -3.32 -19.50
CA GLU A 256 -16.94 -2.73 -18.38
C GLU A 256 -18.23 -3.51 -18.08
N LYS A 257 -19.02 -3.82 -19.12
CA LYS A 257 -20.22 -4.65 -18.99
C LYS A 257 -19.91 -6.04 -18.45
N PHE A 258 -18.85 -6.67 -18.95
CA PHE A 258 -18.42 -7.99 -18.48
C PHE A 258 -18.05 -7.98 -16.99
N ILE A 259 -17.32 -6.94 -16.52
CA ILE A 259 -16.99 -6.79 -15.10
C ILE A 259 -18.26 -6.67 -14.27
N THR A 260 -19.19 -5.82 -14.71
CA THR A 260 -20.44 -5.56 -13.99
C THR A 260 -21.26 -6.83 -13.86
N GLU A 261 -21.46 -7.58 -14.95
CA GLU A 261 -22.19 -8.85 -14.97
C GLU A 261 -21.54 -9.89 -14.03
N LYS A 262 -20.22 -10.03 -14.07
CA LYS A 262 -19.52 -10.98 -13.19
C LYS A 262 -19.60 -10.62 -11.71
N ARG A 263 -19.57 -9.34 -11.39
CA ARG A 263 -19.75 -8.88 -10.01
C ARG A 263 -21.19 -9.08 -9.51
N GLU A 264 -22.17 -8.90 -10.36
CA GLU A 264 -23.58 -9.18 -10.05
C GLU A 264 -23.82 -10.69 -9.84
N GLU A 265 -23.24 -11.54 -10.69
CA GLU A 265 -23.31 -13.00 -10.54
C GLU A 265 -22.69 -13.45 -9.18
N ALA A 266 -21.52 -12.95 -8.83
CA ALA A 266 -20.85 -13.27 -7.56
C ALA A 266 -21.67 -12.86 -6.34
N ARG A 267 -22.38 -11.73 -6.41
CA ARG A 267 -23.28 -11.25 -5.36
C ARG A 267 -24.50 -12.14 -5.19
N ALA A 268 -25.13 -12.55 -6.31
CA ALA A 268 -26.30 -13.42 -6.27
C ALA A 268 -25.98 -14.73 -5.56
N VAL A 269 -24.78 -15.27 -5.77
CA VAL A 269 -24.29 -16.49 -5.11
C VAL A 269 -24.02 -16.26 -3.63
N SER A 270 -23.49 -15.12 -3.23
CA SER A 270 -23.18 -14.78 -1.84
C SER A 270 -24.43 -14.48 -1.01
N ALA A 271 -25.49 -13.96 -1.61
CA ALA A 271 -26.75 -13.68 -0.93
C ALA A 271 -27.54 -14.94 -0.54
N ASP A 272 -27.25 -16.08 -1.16
CA ASP A 272 -27.89 -17.38 -0.89
C ASP A 272 -27.20 -18.18 0.22
N SER A 273 -26.02 -17.74 0.66
CA SER A 273 -25.28 -18.35 1.77
C SER A 273 -25.49 -17.51 3.04
N SER A 274 -26.29 -18.03 3.96
CA SER A 274 -26.63 -17.46 5.26
C SER A 274 -25.45 -17.55 6.25
N ASP A 275 -24.37 -16.81 6.01
CA ASP A 275 -23.30 -16.59 6.98
C ASP A 275 -23.21 -15.11 7.33
N ASP A 276 -23.72 -14.79 8.52
CA ASP A 276 -23.99 -13.44 9.04
C ASP A 276 -22.72 -12.63 9.39
N SER A 277 -21.54 -13.06 8.96
CA SER A 277 -20.26 -12.47 9.39
C SER A 277 -19.58 -11.52 8.39
N VAL A 278 -20.14 -11.29 7.19
CA VAL A 278 -19.57 -10.32 6.23
C VAL A 278 -20.66 -9.56 5.48
N SER A 279 -21.41 -8.72 6.19
CA SER A 279 -22.18 -7.67 5.52
C SER A 279 -21.28 -6.47 5.23
N ILE A 280 -20.36 -6.62 4.29
CA ILE A 280 -19.78 -5.47 3.62
C ILE A 280 -20.87 -4.92 2.71
N SER A 281 -21.34 -3.71 3.00
CA SER A 281 -22.32 -3.00 2.19
C SER A 281 -21.84 -2.95 0.73
N ALA A 282 -22.46 -3.79 -0.09
CA ALA A 282 -22.01 -4.00 -1.45
C ALA A 282 -22.71 -2.96 -2.36
N GLU A 283 -22.30 -1.70 -2.29
CA GLU A 283 -22.56 -0.75 -3.37
C GLU A 283 -21.92 -1.23 -4.67
N VAL A 284 -22.63 -0.99 -5.77
CA VAL A 284 -22.08 -1.25 -7.11
C VAL A 284 -20.99 -0.23 -7.37
N ARG A 285 -19.76 -0.58 -7.01
CA ARG A 285 -18.61 0.28 -7.26
C ARG A 285 -18.14 0.07 -8.69
N ASN A 286 -18.02 1.15 -9.43
CA ASN A 286 -17.49 1.18 -10.78
C ASN A 286 -15.95 1.33 -10.78
N GLU A 287 -15.33 1.12 -9.63
CA GLU A 287 -13.88 1.27 -9.40
C GLU A 287 -13.39 0.29 -8.33
N PHE A 288 -12.09 0.06 -8.29
CA PHE A 288 -11.41 -0.62 -7.18
C PHE A 288 -10.02 -0.01 -6.95
N ILE A 289 -9.44 -0.28 -5.78
CA ILE A 289 -8.11 0.16 -5.44
C ILE A 289 -7.13 -1.00 -5.67
N PRO A 290 -6.13 -0.83 -6.55
CA PRO A 290 -5.25 -1.92 -6.91
C PRO A 290 -4.27 -2.29 -5.78
N ASP A 291 -4.12 -3.58 -5.47
CA ASP A 291 -3.06 -4.10 -4.60
C ASP A 291 -1.83 -4.49 -5.42
N ARG A 292 -0.75 -3.78 -5.17
CA ARG A 292 0.52 -3.96 -5.89
C ARG A 292 1.12 -5.36 -5.79
N LYS A 293 0.91 -6.04 -4.65
CA LYS A 293 1.42 -7.39 -4.44
C LYS A 293 0.68 -8.41 -5.30
N SER A 294 -0.65 -8.32 -5.32
CA SER A 294 -1.52 -9.15 -6.16
C SER A 294 -1.21 -8.97 -7.65
N LEU A 295 -1.05 -7.72 -8.11
CA LEU A 295 -0.65 -7.41 -9.48
C LEU A 295 0.72 -8.00 -9.85
N LYS A 296 1.73 -7.84 -8.98
CA LYS A 296 3.06 -8.42 -9.22
C LYS A 296 3.04 -9.93 -9.29
N ASN A 297 2.24 -10.57 -8.45
CA ASN A 297 2.09 -12.03 -8.47
C ASN A 297 1.37 -12.51 -9.73
N TYR A 298 0.43 -11.73 -10.24
CA TYR A 298 -0.32 -12.05 -11.46
C TYR A 298 0.55 -12.05 -12.72
N VAL A 299 1.54 -11.18 -12.81
CA VAL A 299 2.46 -11.11 -13.96
C VAL A 299 3.65 -12.05 -13.86
N ARG A 300 3.81 -12.79 -12.76
CA ARG A 300 4.95 -13.69 -12.56
C ARG A 300 4.50 -15.05 -12.05
N PHE A 301 4.95 -16.08 -12.76
CA PHE A 301 4.96 -17.43 -12.22
C PHE A 301 6.21 -17.63 -11.37
N SER A 302 6.04 -18.09 -10.14
CA SER A 302 7.16 -18.40 -9.25
C SER A 302 6.87 -19.66 -8.45
N GLY A 303 7.89 -20.48 -8.29
CA GLY A 303 7.84 -21.69 -7.48
C GLY A 303 9.21 -22.07 -6.98
N LYS A 304 9.26 -22.71 -5.81
CA LYS A 304 10.49 -23.19 -5.19
C LYS A 304 10.27 -24.57 -4.60
N ASN A 305 11.17 -25.48 -4.89
CA ASN A 305 11.34 -26.73 -4.15
C ASN A 305 12.73 -26.77 -3.49
N LYS A 306 13.15 -27.94 -3.02
CA LYS A 306 14.43 -28.10 -2.35
C LYS A 306 15.63 -27.69 -3.22
N ASP A 307 15.60 -28.01 -4.49
CA ASP A 307 16.76 -27.94 -5.39
C ASP A 307 16.59 -26.91 -6.52
N VAL A 308 15.35 -26.49 -6.80
CA VAL A 308 15.02 -25.60 -7.92
C VAL A 308 14.18 -24.41 -7.47
N THR A 309 14.58 -23.23 -7.91
CA THR A 309 13.77 -22.01 -7.82
C THR A 309 13.53 -21.48 -9.22
N LEU A 310 12.26 -21.34 -9.59
CA LEU A 310 11.81 -20.81 -10.88
C LEU A 310 11.05 -19.51 -10.65
N SER A 311 11.31 -18.53 -11.48
CA SER A 311 10.54 -17.27 -11.53
C SER A 311 10.65 -16.67 -12.92
N PHE A 312 9.52 -16.52 -13.61
CA PHE A 312 9.47 -15.95 -14.95
C PHE A 312 8.20 -15.12 -15.14
N SER A 313 8.22 -14.22 -16.12
CA SER A 313 7.06 -13.39 -16.45
C SER A 313 5.95 -14.24 -17.07
N ALA A 314 4.69 -13.90 -16.77
CA ALA A 314 3.54 -14.52 -17.42
C ALA A 314 3.56 -14.30 -18.94
N SER A 315 4.10 -13.18 -19.41
CA SER A 315 4.28 -12.89 -20.84
C SER A 315 5.28 -13.81 -21.56
N SER A 316 6.16 -14.49 -20.81
CA SER A 316 7.10 -15.48 -21.37
C SER A 316 6.45 -16.83 -21.60
N LEU A 317 5.26 -17.08 -21.01
CA LEU A 317 4.55 -18.34 -21.18
C LEU A 317 3.91 -18.42 -22.58
N GLY A 318 4.19 -19.49 -23.30
CA GLY A 318 3.81 -19.65 -24.71
C GLY A 318 4.88 -19.20 -25.71
N GLY A 319 5.82 -18.35 -25.27
CA GLY A 319 7.01 -17.93 -26.02
C GLY A 319 8.27 -18.66 -25.56
N ASP A 320 9.13 -17.94 -24.82
CA ASP A 320 10.40 -18.48 -24.29
C ASP A 320 10.21 -19.58 -23.24
N VAL A 321 9.04 -19.65 -22.58
CA VAL A 321 8.69 -20.67 -21.59
C VAL A 321 7.45 -21.43 -22.07
N LYS A 322 7.60 -22.74 -22.29
CA LYS A 322 6.50 -23.62 -22.69
C LYS A 322 6.17 -24.61 -21.59
N PHE A 323 4.90 -24.67 -21.22
CA PHE A 323 4.40 -25.62 -20.24
C PHE A 323 3.70 -26.80 -20.95
N ASN A 324 4.14 -28.00 -20.63
CA ASN A 324 3.46 -29.22 -21.06
C ASN A 324 2.65 -29.81 -19.90
N GLY A 325 1.33 -29.62 -19.96
CA GLY A 325 0.40 -30.08 -18.91
C GLY A 325 0.22 -31.61 -18.83
N VAL A 326 0.64 -32.36 -19.84
CA VAL A 326 0.59 -33.83 -19.81
C VAL A 326 1.76 -34.41 -19.05
N THR A 327 2.95 -33.84 -19.25
CA THR A 327 4.19 -34.29 -18.61
C THR A 327 4.53 -33.50 -17.37
N ASN A 328 3.78 -32.42 -17.04
CA ASN A 328 4.07 -31.45 -16.00
C ASN A 328 5.50 -30.89 -16.07
N SER A 329 5.96 -30.58 -17.29
CA SER A 329 7.31 -30.06 -17.54
C SER A 329 7.30 -28.66 -18.11
N LEU A 330 8.36 -27.91 -17.84
CA LEU A 330 8.64 -26.62 -18.44
C LEU A 330 9.86 -26.71 -19.35
N GLU A 331 9.71 -26.22 -20.56
CA GLU A 331 10.80 -26.00 -21.51
C GLU A 331 11.08 -24.50 -21.56
N ILE A 332 12.34 -24.11 -21.34
CA ILE A 332 12.76 -22.72 -21.32
C ILE A 332 13.75 -22.51 -22.45
N SER A 333 13.37 -21.74 -23.45
CA SER A 333 14.21 -21.28 -24.54
C SER A 333 14.90 -19.97 -24.16
N ASN A 334 15.91 -19.55 -24.88
CA ASN A 334 16.58 -18.26 -24.70
C ASN A 334 17.06 -18.03 -23.25
N LEU A 335 17.84 -18.99 -22.74
CA LEU A 335 18.34 -18.93 -21.36
C LEU A 335 19.19 -17.67 -21.11
N PRO A 336 19.13 -17.06 -19.90
CA PRO A 336 19.99 -15.97 -19.53
C PRO A 336 21.47 -16.33 -19.74
N ALA A 337 22.24 -15.41 -20.35
CA ALA A 337 23.62 -15.67 -20.77
C ALA A 337 24.53 -16.20 -19.64
N ARG A 338 24.31 -15.75 -18.40
CA ARG A 338 25.05 -16.22 -17.22
C ARG A 338 24.72 -17.69 -16.90
N LEU A 339 23.46 -18.08 -16.96
CA LEU A 339 23.05 -19.46 -16.70
C LEU A 339 23.54 -20.39 -17.81
N LEU A 340 23.40 -19.97 -19.08
CA LEU A 340 23.89 -20.72 -20.22
C LEU A 340 25.39 -21.02 -20.10
N LYS A 341 26.19 -20.01 -19.72
CA LYS A 341 27.64 -20.16 -19.52
C LYS A 341 27.97 -21.17 -18.41
N GLN A 342 27.21 -21.14 -17.30
CA GLN A 342 27.42 -22.09 -16.20
C GLN A 342 27.10 -23.52 -16.62
N LEU A 343 25.99 -23.75 -17.35
CA LEU A 343 25.59 -25.06 -17.83
C LEU A 343 26.59 -25.63 -18.87
N GLN A 344 27.13 -24.78 -19.74
CA GLN A 344 28.15 -25.17 -20.71
C GLN A 344 29.47 -25.57 -20.03
N GLN A 345 29.92 -24.80 -19.02
CA GLN A 345 31.11 -25.12 -18.26
C GLN A 345 31.02 -26.45 -17.49
N ASP A 346 29.84 -26.75 -16.93
CA ASP A 346 29.57 -28.00 -16.21
C ASP A 346 29.55 -29.21 -17.17
N LYS A 347 29.01 -29.02 -18.37
CA LYS A 347 29.02 -30.04 -19.41
C LYS A 347 30.45 -30.38 -19.89
N ASP A 348 31.26 -29.35 -20.18
CA ASP A 348 32.65 -29.53 -20.60
C ASP A 348 33.50 -30.21 -19.53
N PHE A 349 33.19 -30.02 -18.24
CA PHE A 349 33.85 -30.69 -17.12
C PHE A 349 33.47 -32.17 -17.05
N ASN A 350 32.23 -32.53 -17.27
CA ASN A 350 31.75 -33.93 -17.25
C ASN A 350 32.25 -34.71 -18.48
N ASP A 351 32.20 -34.09 -19.68
CA ASP A 351 32.71 -34.76 -20.94
C ASP A 351 34.24 -34.92 -20.93
N SER A 352 34.99 -34.28 -20.02
CA SER A 352 36.45 -34.43 -19.87
C SER A 352 36.85 -35.50 -18.82
N GLN A 353 35.89 -36.15 -18.18
CA GLN A 353 36.13 -37.24 -17.21
C GLN A 353 35.78 -38.64 -17.77
N ASP A 354 35.17 -38.74 -18.95
CA ASP A 354 34.97 -39.95 -19.71
C ASP A 354 36.05 -40.12 -20.81
#